data_ec5824f82807a9c8b0eaeee6ae6685db
#
_entry.id   ec5824f82807a9c8b0eaeee6ae6685db
#
_cell.length_a   1.000
_cell.length_b   1.000
_cell.length_c   1.000
_cell.angle_alpha   90.00
_cell.angle_beta   90.00
_cell.angle_gamma   90.00
#
_symmetry.space_group_name_H-M   'P 1'
#
loop_
_entity.id
_entity.type
_entity.pdbx_description
1 polymer ?
#
loop_
_entity_poly.entity_id
_entity_poly.type
_entity_poly.pdbx_seq_one_letter_code
_entity_poly.pdbx_strand_id
1 'polypeptide(L)'
;MISRDHVKQPRQGLLVVISGPSGVGKDTVLRRLFELAPHLKYSVSYTTRPPRPGEVDGHSYTFVSEPEFLRLIEQKEFLEWAKVYDHYYGTSRRRVEEALNRGEDIILKIDVQGASFVRKRKPDGLFIFITPPSTQELLSRLTGRNTESPTALAVRQKEALIELGLAKDYEHVVCNRDVDETAREILAMIAAEHERRKTRV
;
A
#
# COMPACT_ATOMS: atom_id res chain seq x y z
N MET A 1 -16.50 29.71 -38.24
CA MET A 1 -15.75 29.84 -36.95
C MET A 1 -16.16 28.67 -36.07
N ILE A 2 -15.45 27.57 -36.14
CA ILE A 2 -15.81 26.30 -35.46
C ILE A 2 -15.13 26.35 -34.10
N SER A 3 -15.95 26.47 -33.04
CA SER A 3 -15.52 26.42 -31.63
C SER A 3 -14.82 25.08 -31.42
N ARG A 4 -13.53 25.10 -31.08
CA ARG A 4 -12.84 23.92 -30.60
C ARG A 4 -13.35 23.65 -29.20
N ASP A 5 -14.32 22.74 -29.07
CA ASP A 5 -14.68 22.15 -27.80
C ASP A 5 -13.40 21.56 -27.20
N HIS A 6 -12.96 22.16 -26.11
CA HIS A 6 -11.91 21.60 -25.26
C HIS A 6 -12.47 20.31 -24.66
N VAL A 7 -12.25 19.19 -25.33
CA VAL A 7 -12.46 17.88 -24.73
C VAL A 7 -11.51 17.82 -23.53
N LYS A 8 -12.07 18.06 -22.32
CA LYS A 8 -11.33 17.83 -21.09
C LYS A 8 -10.81 16.40 -21.14
N GLN A 9 -9.49 16.25 -21.21
CA GLN A 9 -8.89 14.92 -21.06
C GLN A 9 -9.42 14.28 -19.77
N PRO A 10 -9.86 13.03 -19.83
CA PRO A 10 -10.35 12.35 -18.64
C PRO A 10 -9.25 12.40 -17.56
N ARG A 11 -9.63 12.81 -16.35
CA ARG A 11 -8.73 12.85 -15.18
C ARG A 11 -8.09 11.48 -15.02
N GLN A 12 -6.77 11.40 -15.09
CA GLN A 12 -6.04 10.19 -14.76
C GLN A 12 -6.11 9.98 -13.25
N GLY A 13 -6.43 8.75 -12.81
CA GLY A 13 -6.45 8.39 -11.40
C GLY A 13 -5.06 8.46 -10.77
N LEU A 14 -5.00 8.58 -9.47
CA LEU A 14 -3.76 8.64 -8.69
C LEU A 14 -3.43 7.25 -8.11
N LEU A 15 -2.22 6.77 -8.39
CA LEU A 15 -1.65 5.64 -7.68
C LEU A 15 -1.07 6.12 -6.35
N VAL A 16 -1.58 5.61 -5.23
CA VAL A 16 -1.08 5.91 -3.89
C VAL A 16 -0.52 4.63 -3.28
N VAL A 17 0.74 4.64 -2.90
CA VAL A 17 1.43 3.52 -2.27
C VAL A 17 1.67 3.85 -0.80
N ILE A 18 1.06 3.07 0.08
CA ILE A 18 1.24 3.20 1.54
C ILE A 18 2.10 2.04 2.00
N SER A 19 3.28 2.37 2.51
CA SER A 19 4.25 1.43 3.03
C SER A 19 4.67 1.79 4.46
N GLY A 20 5.54 0.98 5.04
CA GLY A 20 6.03 1.16 6.41
C GLY A 20 6.24 -0.19 7.09
N PRO A 21 6.89 -0.22 8.27
CA PRO A 21 7.29 -1.46 8.93
C PRO A 21 6.10 -2.32 9.35
N SER A 22 6.38 -3.62 9.48
CA SER A 22 5.42 -4.55 10.08
C SER A 22 5.03 -4.05 11.48
N GLY A 23 3.73 -4.09 11.82
CA GLY A 23 3.24 -3.64 13.14
C GLY A 23 2.97 -2.14 13.28
N VAL A 24 3.28 -1.29 12.28
CA VAL A 24 3.08 0.16 12.37
C VAL A 24 1.61 0.61 12.38
N GLY A 25 0.67 -0.28 12.04
CA GLY A 25 -0.76 0.02 12.05
C GLY A 25 -1.37 0.38 10.69
N LYS A 26 -0.72 0.03 9.57
CA LYS A 26 -1.22 0.29 8.21
C LYS A 26 -2.68 -0.12 8.01
N ASP A 27 -3.08 -1.29 8.48
CA ASP A 27 -4.47 -1.79 8.31
C ASP A 27 -5.50 -0.90 9.01
N THR A 28 -5.18 -0.45 10.22
CA THR A 28 -6.07 0.42 11.01
C THR A 28 -6.19 1.80 10.36
N VAL A 29 -5.09 2.36 9.91
CA VAL A 29 -5.06 3.65 9.20
C VAL A 29 -5.86 3.55 7.90
N LEU A 30 -5.65 2.49 7.11
CA LEU A 30 -6.38 2.30 5.85
C LEU A 30 -7.88 2.14 6.05
N ARG A 31 -8.30 1.35 7.06
CA ARG A 31 -9.73 1.25 7.38
C ARG A 31 -10.30 2.64 7.63
N ARG A 32 -9.64 3.46 8.46
CA ARG A 32 -10.09 4.82 8.75
C ARG A 32 -10.06 5.73 7.52
N LEU A 33 -9.05 5.60 6.68
CA LEU A 33 -8.94 6.32 5.42
C LEU A 33 -10.15 6.06 4.51
N PHE A 34 -10.57 4.80 4.36
CA PHE A 34 -11.74 4.43 3.54
C PHE A 34 -13.07 4.82 4.18
N GLU A 35 -13.16 4.89 5.50
CA GLU A 35 -14.34 5.48 6.19
C GLU A 35 -14.48 6.97 5.87
N LEU A 36 -13.37 7.71 5.87
CA LEU A 36 -13.35 9.15 5.57
C LEU A 36 -13.49 9.45 4.07
N ALA A 37 -13.01 8.56 3.20
CA ALA A 37 -12.98 8.75 1.76
C ALA A 37 -13.40 7.47 1.01
N PRO A 38 -14.70 7.11 1.02
CA PRO A 38 -15.20 5.85 0.45
C PRO A 38 -15.10 5.75 -1.08
N HIS A 39 -14.77 6.85 -1.75
CA HIS A 39 -14.52 6.87 -3.20
C HIS A 39 -13.14 6.31 -3.59
N LEU A 40 -12.19 6.26 -2.66
CA LEU A 40 -10.87 5.69 -2.91
C LEU A 40 -11.00 4.18 -3.14
N LYS A 41 -10.22 3.65 -4.08
CA LYS A 41 -10.18 2.22 -4.37
C LYS A 41 -9.05 1.54 -3.61
N TYR A 42 -9.28 0.34 -3.14
CA TYR A 42 -8.25 -0.50 -2.53
C TYR A 42 -7.84 -1.60 -3.52
N SER A 43 -6.53 -1.73 -3.74
CA SER A 43 -5.99 -2.85 -4.49
C SER A 43 -5.83 -4.06 -3.58
N VAL A 44 -6.79 -4.99 -3.63
CA VAL A 44 -6.70 -6.25 -2.91
C VAL A 44 -5.54 -7.07 -3.47
N SER A 45 -4.51 -7.29 -2.65
CA SER A 45 -3.32 -8.06 -3.03
C SER A 45 -3.58 -9.55 -3.04
N TYR A 46 -2.86 -10.28 -3.88
CA TYR A 46 -2.77 -11.74 -3.84
C TYR A 46 -1.80 -12.19 -2.76
N THR A 47 -2.04 -13.33 -2.14
CA THR A 47 -1.09 -13.94 -1.21
C THR A 47 -1.22 -15.46 -1.19
N THR A 48 -0.09 -16.15 -0.92
CA THR A 48 -0.04 -17.60 -0.67
C THR A 48 -0.17 -17.95 0.81
N ARG A 49 -0.25 -16.94 1.69
CA ARG A 49 -0.47 -17.15 3.12
C ARG A 49 -1.91 -17.62 3.36
N PRO A 50 -2.12 -18.59 4.24
CA PRO A 50 -3.47 -18.94 4.69
C PRO A 50 -4.21 -17.75 5.30
N PRO A 51 -5.54 -17.65 5.12
CA PRO A 51 -6.33 -16.61 5.76
C PRO A 51 -6.22 -16.69 7.29
N ARG A 52 -6.17 -15.54 7.93
CA ARG A 52 -6.26 -15.42 9.40
C ARG A 52 -7.72 -15.32 9.83
N PRO A 53 -8.06 -15.57 11.13
CA PRO A 53 -9.40 -15.34 11.63
C PRO A 53 -9.91 -13.94 11.30
N GLY A 54 -11.10 -13.85 10.71
CA GLY A 54 -11.74 -12.60 10.30
C GLY A 54 -11.29 -12.05 8.94
N GLU A 55 -10.32 -12.65 8.26
CA GLU A 55 -9.98 -12.29 6.87
C GLU A 55 -10.96 -12.96 5.88
N VAL A 56 -11.35 -12.20 4.85
CA VAL A 56 -12.29 -12.66 3.81
C VAL A 56 -11.61 -12.61 2.46
N ASP A 57 -11.71 -13.71 1.71
CA ASP A 57 -11.18 -13.80 0.35
C ASP A 57 -11.83 -12.76 -0.57
N GLY A 58 -11.01 -12.16 -1.44
CA GLY A 58 -11.45 -11.07 -2.32
C GLY A 58 -11.62 -9.71 -1.65
N HIS A 59 -11.56 -9.63 -0.31
CA HIS A 59 -11.63 -8.38 0.46
C HIS A 59 -10.33 -8.06 1.19
N SER A 60 -9.86 -8.97 2.05
CA SER A 60 -8.61 -8.80 2.80
C SER A 60 -7.41 -9.06 1.90
N TYR A 61 -7.45 -10.18 1.21
CA TYR A 61 -6.52 -10.65 0.17
C TYR A 61 -7.28 -11.51 -0.83
N THR A 62 -6.68 -11.74 -2.00
CA THR A 62 -7.02 -12.87 -2.88
C THR A 62 -6.08 -14.02 -2.50
N PHE A 63 -6.61 -15.02 -1.78
CA PHE A 63 -5.82 -16.14 -1.31
C PHE A 63 -5.69 -17.18 -2.42
N VAL A 64 -4.46 -17.53 -2.77
CA VAL A 64 -4.16 -18.50 -3.84
C VAL A 64 -3.10 -19.51 -3.37
N SER A 65 -3.03 -20.66 -4.02
CA SER A 65 -1.95 -21.61 -3.80
C SER A 65 -0.62 -21.08 -4.35
N GLU A 66 0.51 -21.59 -3.83
CA GLU A 66 1.83 -21.23 -4.35
C GLU A 66 1.99 -21.56 -5.84
N PRO A 67 1.59 -22.74 -6.34
CA PRO A 67 1.64 -23.02 -7.79
C PRO A 67 0.83 -22.04 -8.62
N GLU A 68 -0.35 -21.63 -8.16
CA GLU A 68 -1.16 -20.62 -8.85
C GLU A 68 -0.49 -19.25 -8.85
N PHE A 69 0.12 -18.85 -7.73
CA PHE A 69 0.85 -17.58 -7.64
C PHE A 69 2.04 -17.54 -8.61
N LEU A 70 2.82 -18.64 -8.70
CA LEU A 70 3.94 -18.76 -9.62
C LEU A 70 3.47 -18.68 -11.09
N ARG A 71 2.35 -19.31 -11.41
CA ARG A 71 1.72 -19.21 -12.73
C ARG A 71 1.37 -17.77 -13.07
N LEU A 72 0.81 -17.01 -12.13
CA LEU A 72 0.47 -15.59 -12.32
C LEU A 72 1.73 -14.72 -12.52
N ILE A 73 2.86 -15.05 -11.89
CA ILE A 73 4.16 -14.41 -12.15
C ILE A 73 4.59 -14.63 -13.60
N GLU A 74 4.56 -15.88 -14.08
CA GLU A 74 4.93 -16.24 -15.47
C GLU A 74 4.07 -15.52 -16.50
N GLN A 75 2.78 -15.34 -16.20
CA GLN A 75 1.81 -14.60 -17.01
C GLN A 75 1.96 -13.07 -16.91
N LYS A 76 2.89 -12.59 -16.08
CA LYS A 76 3.14 -11.15 -15.85
C LYS A 76 1.90 -10.39 -15.34
N GLU A 77 1.03 -11.06 -14.58
CA GLU A 77 -0.20 -10.50 -14.02
C GLU A 77 0.04 -9.50 -12.89
N PHE A 78 1.23 -9.51 -12.30
CA PHE A 78 1.56 -8.62 -11.20
C PHE A 78 2.26 -7.33 -11.64
N LEU A 79 1.83 -6.21 -11.06
CA LEU A 79 2.54 -4.93 -11.11
C LEU A 79 3.86 -5.03 -10.33
N GLU A 80 3.79 -5.63 -9.16
CA GLU A 80 4.90 -6.03 -8.29
C GLU A 80 4.54 -7.32 -7.55
N TRP A 81 5.55 -8.03 -7.10
CA TRP A 81 5.41 -9.12 -6.15
C TRP A 81 6.68 -9.26 -5.32
N ALA A 82 6.54 -9.79 -4.11
CA ALA A 82 7.64 -10.08 -3.20
C ALA A 82 7.37 -11.35 -2.41
N LYS A 83 8.44 -12.02 -2.00
CA LYS A 83 8.38 -13.06 -0.98
C LYS A 83 8.70 -12.42 0.36
N VAL A 84 7.72 -12.42 1.25
CA VAL A 84 7.84 -11.87 2.60
C VAL A 84 7.74 -13.04 3.57
N TYR A 85 8.82 -13.33 4.27
CA TYR A 85 9.01 -14.59 5.02
C TYR A 85 8.81 -15.81 4.08
N ASP A 86 7.87 -16.68 4.43
CA ASP A 86 7.59 -17.91 3.68
C ASP A 86 6.46 -17.78 2.65
N HIS A 87 5.89 -16.57 2.48
CA HIS A 87 4.72 -16.36 1.63
C HIS A 87 4.95 -15.31 0.56
N TYR A 88 4.32 -15.52 -0.59
CA TYR A 88 4.29 -14.54 -1.67
C TYR A 88 3.14 -13.56 -1.48
N TYR A 89 3.41 -12.31 -1.90
CA TYR A 89 2.42 -11.23 -2.00
C TYR A 89 2.58 -10.54 -3.34
N GLY A 90 1.47 -10.14 -3.96
CA GLY A 90 1.52 -9.49 -5.27
C GLY A 90 0.33 -8.60 -5.53
N THR A 91 0.56 -7.52 -6.27
CA THR A 91 -0.45 -6.54 -6.67
C THR A 91 -0.86 -6.78 -8.12
N SER A 92 -2.15 -6.96 -8.39
CA SER A 92 -2.66 -7.14 -9.75
C SER A 92 -2.39 -5.91 -10.61
N ARG A 93 -1.64 -6.10 -11.69
CA ARG A 93 -1.39 -5.05 -12.69
C ARG A 93 -2.69 -4.57 -13.31
N ARG A 94 -3.52 -5.50 -13.77
CA ARG A 94 -4.78 -5.20 -14.45
C ARG A 94 -5.72 -4.36 -13.57
N ARG A 95 -5.93 -4.75 -12.30
CA ARG A 95 -6.80 -3.99 -11.38
C ARG A 95 -6.34 -2.56 -11.17
N VAL A 96 -5.02 -2.35 -11.06
CA VAL A 96 -4.43 -1.02 -10.89
C VAL A 96 -4.62 -0.19 -12.15
N GLU A 97 -4.27 -0.72 -13.33
CA GLU A 97 -4.38 -0.02 -14.60
C GLU A 97 -5.83 0.33 -14.94
N GLU A 98 -6.78 -0.58 -14.72
CA GLU A 98 -8.21 -0.33 -14.93
C GLU A 98 -8.73 0.82 -14.04
N ALA A 99 -8.34 0.86 -12.76
CA ALA A 99 -8.76 1.93 -11.86
C ALA A 99 -8.19 3.29 -12.30
N LEU A 100 -6.89 3.34 -12.58
CA LEU A 100 -6.22 4.55 -13.05
C LEU A 100 -6.82 5.08 -14.36
N ASN A 101 -7.14 4.18 -15.31
CA ASN A 101 -7.74 4.54 -16.59
C ASN A 101 -9.18 5.05 -16.45
N ARG A 102 -9.90 4.63 -15.39
CA ARG A 102 -11.23 5.19 -15.05
C ARG A 102 -11.15 6.51 -14.29
N GLY A 103 -9.95 7.03 -14.04
CA GLY A 103 -9.75 8.24 -13.23
C GLY A 103 -9.96 8.03 -11.74
N GLU A 104 -9.93 6.78 -11.25
CA GLU A 104 -10.09 6.43 -9.85
C GLU A 104 -8.73 6.41 -9.13
N ASP A 105 -8.68 7.00 -7.95
CA ASP A 105 -7.51 6.91 -7.08
C ASP A 105 -7.47 5.53 -6.43
N ILE A 106 -6.32 4.86 -6.53
CA ILE A 106 -6.15 3.51 -6.03
C ILE A 106 -5.01 3.42 -5.02
N ILE A 107 -5.33 2.81 -3.85
CA ILE A 107 -4.40 2.64 -2.74
C ILE A 107 -3.79 1.24 -2.80
N LEU A 108 -2.46 1.16 -2.78
CA LEU A 108 -1.70 -0.05 -2.57
C LEU A 108 -1.13 -0.06 -1.15
N LYS A 109 -1.40 -1.12 -0.40
CA LYS A 109 -0.75 -1.42 0.88
C LYS A 109 0.28 -2.52 0.66
N ILE A 110 1.53 -2.16 0.54
CA ILE A 110 2.62 -3.09 0.23
C ILE A 110 3.82 -2.86 1.16
N ASP A 111 4.73 -3.81 1.20
CA ASP A 111 5.97 -3.69 1.93
C ASP A 111 6.97 -2.76 1.20
N VAL A 112 8.10 -2.52 1.82
CA VAL A 112 9.12 -1.61 1.29
C VAL A 112 9.77 -2.14 0.01
N GLN A 113 9.87 -3.47 -0.16
CA GLN A 113 10.42 -4.08 -1.37
C GLN A 113 9.46 -3.87 -2.54
N GLY A 114 8.17 -4.22 -2.34
CA GLY A 114 7.12 -3.99 -3.33
C GLY A 114 7.00 -2.51 -3.71
N ALA A 115 7.06 -1.60 -2.73
CA ALA A 115 7.04 -0.16 -2.99
C ALA A 115 8.21 0.30 -3.87
N SER A 116 9.42 -0.24 -3.66
CA SER A 116 10.58 0.03 -4.50
C SER A 116 10.37 -0.44 -5.95
N PHE A 117 9.79 -1.62 -6.15
CA PHE A 117 9.46 -2.13 -7.48
C PHE A 117 8.40 -1.28 -8.19
N VAL A 118 7.34 -0.90 -7.47
CA VAL A 118 6.29 -0.03 -8.02
C VAL A 118 6.87 1.33 -8.40
N ARG A 119 7.72 1.94 -7.57
CA ARG A 119 8.34 3.25 -7.83
C ARG A 119 9.13 3.26 -9.15
N LYS A 120 9.85 2.18 -9.46
CA LYS A 120 10.58 2.06 -10.73
C LYS A 120 9.67 1.99 -11.95
N ARG A 121 8.46 1.43 -11.82
CA ARG A 121 7.50 1.23 -12.93
C ARG A 121 6.47 2.36 -13.06
N LYS A 122 6.15 3.01 -11.95
CA LYS A 122 5.17 4.09 -11.83
C LYS A 122 5.75 5.20 -10.95
N PRO A 123 6.79 5.91 -11.43
CA PRO A 123 7.49 6.94 -10.65
C PRO A 123 6.62 8.15 -10.33
N ASP A 124 5.53 8.33 -11.07
CA ASP A 124 4.52 9.36 -10.87
C ASP A 124 3.50 9.03 -9.76
N GLY A 125 3.61 7.87 -9.10
CA GLY A 125 2.80 7.52 -7.93
C GLY A 125 3.12 8.37 -6.71
N LEU A 126 2.14 8.51 -5.80
CA LEU A 126 2.34 9.11 -4.48
C LEU A 126 2.78 8.02 -3.50
N PHE A 127 4.01 8.10 -2.99
CA PHE A 127 4.60 7.11 -2.09
C PHE A 127 4.67 7.67 -0.67
N ILE A 128 3.90 7.06 0.23
CA ILE A 128 3.78 7.47 1.64
C ILE A 128 4.35 6.38 2.53
N PHE A 129 5.22 6.74 3.46
CA PHE A 129 5.76 5.85 4.47
C PHE A 129 5.15 6.18 5.84
N ILE A 130 4.56 5.17 6.47
CA ILE A 130 4.03 5.32 7.83
C ILE A 130 5.08 4.87 8.84
N THR A 131 5.41 5.75 9.80
CA THR A 131 6.31 5.45 10.91
C THR A 131 5.53 5.31 12.22
N PRO A 132 6.04 4.55 13.20
CA PRO A 132 5.55 4.59 14.58
C PRO A 132 6.02 5.86 15.28
N PRO A 133 5.40 6.26 16.41
CA PRO A 133 5.88 7.38 17.24
C PRO A 133 7.27 7.14 17.81
N SER A 134 7.60 5.87 18.09
CA SER A 134 8.91 5.44 18.57
C SER A 134 9.20 3.99 18.17
N THR A 135 10.47 3.64 18.14
CA THR A 135 10.92 2.25 17.96
C THR A 135 10.38 1.33 19.05
N GLN A 136 10.33 1.81 20.29
CA GLN A 136 9.83 1.03 21.43
C GLN A 136 8.35 0.68 21.26
N GLU A 137 7.54 1.62 20.76
CA GLU A 137 6.12 1.36 20.49
C GLU A 137 5.93 0.36 19.36
N LEU A 138 6.75 0.44 18.29
CA LEU A 138 6.72 -0.55 17.21
C LEU A 138 6.99 -1.96 17.74
N LEU A 139 8.03 -2.13 18.55
CA LEU A 139 8.39 -3.42 19.14
C LEU A 139 7.29 -3.94 20.08
N SER A 140 6.69 -3.07 20.89
CA SER A 140 5.55 -3.40 21.75
C SER A 140 4.34 -3.90 20.95
N ARG A 141 3.99 -3.22 19.85
CA ARG A 141 2.88 -3.62 18.98
C ARG A 141 3.12 -4.96 18.28
N LEU A 142 4.38 -5.28 17.96
CA LEU A 142 4.75 -6.59 17.42
C LEU A 142 4.61 -7.70 18.43
N THR A 143 5.04 -7.46 19.67
CA THR A 143 4.97 -8.44 20.78
C THR A 143 3.52 -8.75 21.18
N GLY A 144 2.63 -7.76 21.16
CA GLY A 144 1.24 -7.90 21.60
C GLY A 144 0.36 -8.82 20.73
N ARG A 145 0.85 -9.33 19.60
CA ARG A 145 0.07 -10.23 18.73
C ARG A 145 0.04 -11.69 19.17
N ASN A 146 0.87 -12.11 20.11
CA ASN A 146 0.90 -13.42 20.81
C ASN A 146 0.67 -14.69 19.95
N THR A 147 0.95 -14.67 18.64
CA THR A 147 0.66 -15.78 17.72
C THR A 147 1.91 -16.49 17.21
N GLU A 148 3.10 -16.12 17.68
CA GLU A 148 4.37 -16.55 17.08
C GLU A 148 5.35 -17.06 18.13
N SER A 149 6.29 -17.92 17.70
CA SER A 149 7.39 -18.35 18.54
C SER A 149 8.33 -17.18 18.88
N PRO A 150 9.05 -17.22 20.01
CA PRO A 150 10.03 -16.19 20.37
C PRO A 150 11.07 -15.92 19.26
N THR A 151 11.50 -16.96 18.55
CA THR A 151 12.46 -16.85 17.45
C THR A 151 11.85 -16.10 16.26
N ALA A 152 10.62 -16.41 15.87
CA ALA A 152 9.93 -15.72 14.78
C ALA A 152 9.68 -14.25 15.13
N LEU A 153 9.33 -13.97 16.38
CA LEU A 153 9.15 -12.58 16.85
C LEU A 153 10.46 -11.78 16.76
N ALA A 154 11.59 -12.37 17.18
CA ALA A 154 12.90 -11.70 17.11
C ALA A 154 13.30 -11.37 15.65
N VAL A 155 13.07 -12.28 14.71
CA VAL A 155 13.29 -12.04 13.28
C VAL A 155 12.43 -10.88 12.79
N ARG A 156 11.14 -10.89 13.10
CA ARG A 156 10.22 -9.81 12.70
C ARG A 156 10.58 -8.45 13.29
N GLN A 157 11.01 -8.41 14.56
CA GLN A 157 11.47 -7.18 15.20
C GLN A 157 12.70 -6.61 14.48
N LYS A 158 13.68 -7.48 14.17
CA LYS A 158 14.87 -7.07 13.42
C LYS A 158 14.52 -6.51 12.04
N GLU A 159 13.65 -7.19 11.30
CA GLU A 159 13.21 -6.74 9.98
C GLU A 159 12.44 -5.42 10.04
N ALA A 160 11.51 -5.27 11.01
CA ALA A 160 10.78 -4.03 11.19
C ALA A 160 11.70 -2.82 11.48
N LEU A 161 12.81 -3.03 12.19
CA LEU A 161 13.82 -1.99 12.40
C LEU A 161 14.59 -1.63 11.12
N ILE A 162 14.92 -2.64 10.30
CA ILE A 162 15.54 -2.42 8.98
C ILE A 162 14.56 -1.64 8.09
N GLU A 163 13.30 -2.08 8.01
CA GLU A 163 12.26 -1.40 7.24
C GLU A 163 12.07 0.06 7.70
N LEU A 164 12.08 0.31 9.01
CA LEU A 164 11.96 1.66 9.56
C LEU A 164 13.09 2.57 9.09
N GLY A 165 14.31 2.05 8.96
CA GLY A 165 15.46 2.78 8.43
C GLY A 165 15.30 3.26 6.98
N LEU A 166 14.37 2.66 6.21
CA LEU A 166 14.08 3.05 4.82
C LEU A 166 13.12 4.26 4.72
N ALA A 167 12.60 4.77 5.83
CA ALA A 167 11.77 5.97 5.84
C ALA A 167 12.45 7.17 5.15
N LYS A 168 13.77 7.29 5.28
CA LYS A 168 14.59 8.35 4.66
C LYS A 168 14.54 8.38 3.12
N ASP A 169 14.14 7.27 2.51
CA ASP A 169 14.07 7.11 1.05
C ASP A 169 12.69 7.52 0.49
N TYR A 170 11.78 7.98 1.37
CA TYR A 170 10.44 8.43 1.01
C TYR A 170 10.33 9.95 1.14
N GLU A 171 9.71 10.56 0.14
CA GLU A 171 9.41 11.99 0.14
C GLU A 171 8.33 12.36 1.16
N HIS A 172 7.37 11.44 1.36
CA HIS A 172 6.25 11.62 2.27
C HIS A 172 6.33 10.61 3.41
N VAL A 173 6.53 11.10 4.63
CA VAL A 173 6.62 10.29 5.85
C VAL A 173 5.58 10.81 6.84
N VAL A 174 4.70 9.92 7.32
CA VAL A 174 3.64 10.23 8.28
C VAL A 174 3.83 9.42 9.55
N CYS A 175 3.77 10.06 10.71
CA CYS A 175 3.92 9.41 12.00
C CYS A 175 2.56 8.98 12.56
N ASN A 176 2.30 7.67 12.68
CA ASN A 176 1.05 7.12 13.20
C ASN A 176 1.00 7.18 14.74
N ARG A 177 0.78 8.38 15.28
CA ARG A 177 0.48 8.64 16.70
C ARG A 177 -0.98 8.43 16.98
N ASP A 178 -1.82 9.02 16.16
CA ASP A 178 -3.27 8.90 16.16
C ASP A 178 -3.75 8.47 14.78
N VAL A 179 -4.67 7.52 14.74
CA VAL A 179 -5.16 6.92 13.50
C VAL A 179 -5.97 7.92 12.66
N ASP A 180 -6.78 8.75 13.33
CA ASP A 180 -7.62 9.75 12.69
C ASP A 180 -6.77 10.87 12.05
N GLU A 181 -5.79 11.38 12.80
CA GLU A 181 -4.86 12.41 12.32
C GLU A 181 -4.04 11.86 11.15
N THR A 182 -3.49 10.66 11.27
CA THR A 182 -2.72 10.00 10.21
C THR A 182 -3.55 9.83 8.94
N ALA A 183 -4.81 9.38 9.05
CA ALA A 183 -5.68 9.22 7.89
C ALA A 183 -5.99 10.56 7.21
N ARG A 184 -6.25 11.62 7.98
CA ARG A 184 -6.48 12.98 7.44
C ARG A 184 -5.24 13.57 6.78
N GLU A 185 -4.05 13.35 7.35
CA GLU A 185 -2.79 13.77 6.76
C GLU A 185 -2.55 13.11 5.41
N ILE A 186 -2.82 11.80 5.30
CA ILE A 186 -2.75 11.07 4.01
C ILE A 186 -3.75 11.65 3.01
N LEU A 187 -5.00 11.96 3.41
CA LEU A 187 -5.98 12.58 2.52
C LEU A 187 -5.53 13.96 2.03
N ALA A 188 -4.93 14.75 2.91
CA ALA A 188 -4.39 16.06 2.53
C ALA A 188 -3.24 15.93 1.51
N MET A 189 -2.37 14.91 1.65
CA MET A 189 -1.32 14.62 0.67
C MET A 189 -1.89 14.20 -0.69
N ILE A 190 -2.93 13.35 -0.71
CA ILE A 190 -3.64 12.97 -1.94
C ILE A 190 -4.23 14.20 -2.64
N ALA A 191 -4.89 15.08 -1.88
CA ALA A 191 -5.46 16.31 -2.41
C ALA A 191 -4.39 17.26 -2.97
N ALA A 192 -3.29 17.45 -2.24
CA ALA A 192 -2.18 18.29 -2.67
C ALA A 192 -1.53 17.75 -3.96
N GLU A 193 -1.37 16.42 -4.09
CA GLU A 193 -0.84 15.81 -5.30
C GLU A 193 -1.76 16.03 -6.50
N HIS A 194 -3.09 15.99 -6.32
CA HIS A 194 -4.02 16.34 -7.39
C HIS A 194 -3.90 17.80 -7.82
N GLU A 195 -3.76 18.74 -6.91
CA GLU A 195 -3.55 20.15 -7.26
C GLU A 195 -2.22 20.35 -7.99
N ARG A 196 -1.14 19.71 -7.51
CA ARG A 196 0.16 19.74 -8.18
C ARG A 196 0.10 19.22 -9.63
N ARG A 197 -0.69 18.19 -9.91
CA ARG A 197 -0.87 17.63 -11.26
C ARG A 197 -1.66 18.55 -12.17
N LYS A 198 -2.65 19.29 -11.66
CA LYS A 198 -3.41 20.28 -12.45
C LYS A 198 -2.54 21.44 -12.95
N THR A 199 -1.53 21.83 -12.15
CA THR A 199 -0.63 22.94 -12.49
C THR A 199 0.49 22.56 -13.45
N ARG A 200 0.70 21.27 -13.73
CA ARG A 200 1.72 20.78 -14.66
C ARG A 200 1.20 20.57 -16.10
N VAL A 201 -0.09 20.73 -16.32
CA VAL A 201 -0.77 20.68 -17.64
C VAL A 201 -0.96 22.07 -18.17
#